data_42fce1666c4aeecb145fe1745932e644
#
_entry.id   42fce1666c4aeecb145fe1745932e644
#
_cell.length_a   1.000
_cell.length_b   1.000
_cell.length_c   1.000
_cell.angle_alpha   90.00
_cell.angle_beta   90.00
_cell.angle_gamma   90.00
#
_symmetry.space_group_name_H-M   'P 1'
#
loop_
_entity.id
_entity.type
_entity.pdbx_description
1 polymer ?
#
loop_
_entity_poly.entity_id
_entity_poly.type
_entity_poly.pdbx_seq_one_letter_code
_entity_poly.pdbx_strand_id
1 'polypeptide(L)'
;MMKKTPTSTKDSLPNKEMNDLPRLASAVLPLCSQHPGQCGLFPLEKSLDAFAARYRLAEMAEHTLDVQYYIWQDDMSGRLLFSALLAAAKRGVRVRLLLDDNNTPGLDDILRLLDSHPRIEVRLFNPFSFRLLRPLGYITDFSRLNRRMHNKSFTVDGLEALVGGRNIGDAYFGAGEEPLFSDLDVMAIGPVVEDVADDFARYWYCKSVSPLQQVLDVPEGEMADRIELPASWHNDAMTHRYLRKMESSPFINHLVDGTLPLIWAKTRLLSDDPAKGEGKAKRHSLLPQRLFDIMGSPSERIDIISSYFVPTRAGVAQLLRMVRKGVKIAILTNSLAANDVAVVHAGYARWRKKLLRYGVELYELKPTREQSSTLHDRGITGNSGASLHAKTFSIDGKTVFIGSFNFDPRSTLLNTEMGFVIESETLAQLIDKRFIQSQYDAAWQLRLDRWGRINWVDRHAKKEIVLKKEPATSFWKRVMVRLASILPVEWLL
;
A
#
# COMPACT_ATOMS: atom_id res chain seq x y z
N MET A 1 40.18 -27.67 -35.19
CA MET A 1 38.93 -26.87 -35.30
C MET A 1 38.80 -26.02 -34.04
N MET A 2 39.26 -24.78 -34.10
CA MET A 2 39.22 -23.83 -32.97
C MET A 2 37.84 -23.11 -32.96
N LYS A 3 37.14 -23.20 -31.87
CA LYS A 3 35.89 -22.43 -31.61
C LYS A 3 36.26 -21.00 -31.28
N LYS A 4 35.84 -20.04 -32.12
CA LYS A 4 35.90 -18.62 -31.86
C LYS A 4 34.87 -18.22 -30.79
N THR A 5 35.31 -17.58 -29.72
CA THR A 5 34.51 -16.84 -28.73
C THR A 5 33.99 -15.56 -29.35
N PRO A 6 32.72 -15.15 -29.16
CA PRO A 6 32.26 -13.85 -29.59
C PRO A 6 32.72 -12.76 -28.64
N THR A 7 33.41 -11.79 -29.17
CA THR A 7 33.80 -10.54 -28.50
C THR A 7 32.56 -9.68 -28.27
N SER A 8 32.32 -9.32 -27.01
CA SER A 8 31.33 -8.34 -26.56
C SER A 8 31.72 -6.95 -27.08
N THR A 9 31.03 -6.43 -28.04
CA THR A 9 31.03 -5.02 -28.43
C THR A 9 30.15 -4.25 -27.45
N LYS A 10 30.77 -3.43 -26.61
CA LYS A 10 30.12 -2.35 -25.88
C LYS A 10 29.76 -1.27 -26.91
N ASP A 11 28.55 -1.29 -27.43
CA ASP A 11 27.99 -0.18 -28.18
C ASP A 11 27.44 0.86 -27.19
N SER A 12 28.20 1.94 -27.01
CA SER A 12 27.67 3.21 -26.49
C SER A 12 26.76 3.80 -27.56
N LEU A 13 25.50 4.01 -27.26
CA LEU A 13 24.51 4.66 -28.13
C LEU A 13 25.02 6.05 -28.59
N PRO A 14 24.95 6.39 -29.86
CA PRO A 14 25.42 7.67 -30.33
C PRO A 14 24.53 8.83 -29.87
N ASN A 15 25.12 9.97 -29.55
CA ASN A 15 24.46 11.19 -29.02
C ASN A 15 23.28 11.73 -29.86
N LYS A 16 23.08 11.24 -31.07
CA LYS A 16 21.96 11.66 -31.92
C LYS A 16 20.64 10.98 -31.60
N GLU A 17 20.66 9.80 -30.98
CA GLU A 17 19.45 9.03 -30.55
C GLU A 17 18.87 9.51 -29.24
N MET A 18 19.62 10.22 -28.40
CA MET A 18 19.14 10.75 -27.12
C MET A 18 18.12 11.90 -27.26
N ASN A 19 18.15 12.66 -28.36
CA ASN A 19 17.22 13.77 -28.58
C ASN A 19 15.81 13.33 -29.04
N ASP A 20 15.66 12.07 -29.44
CA ASP A 20 14.39 11.48 -29.90
C ASP A 20 13.73 10.59 -28.80
N LEU A 21 14.36 10.49 -27.63
CA LEU A 21 13.80 9.72 -26.51
C LEU A 21 12.64 10.47 -25.84
N PRO A 22 11.59 9.74 -25.36
CA PRO A 22 10.57 10.31 -24.50
C PRO A 22 11.17 11.08 -23.31
N ARG A 23 10.50 12.13 -22.85
CA ARG A 23 10.99 13.00 -21.76
C ARG A 23 11.39 12.22 -20.53
N LEU A 24 10.54 11.27 -20.10
CA LEU A 24 10.82 10.44 -18.94
C LEU A 24 12.03 9.53 -19.18
N ALA A 25 12.17 8.95 -20.37
CA ALA A 25 13.31 8.12 -20.73
C ALA A 25 14.63 8.92 -20.72
N SER A 26 14.61 10.14 -21.27
CA SER A 26 15.80 11.01 -21.29
C SER A 26 16.24 11.46 -19.89
N ALA A 27 15.31 11.54 -18.92
CA ALA A 27 15.63 11.84 -17.53
C ALA A 27 16.13 10.60 -16.75
N VAL A 28 15.49 9.44 -16.94
CA VAL A 28 15.69 8.24 -16.12
C VAL A 28 16.89 7.40 -16.59
N LEU A 29 17.02 7.15 -17.90
CA LEU A 29 18.04 6.22 -18.43
C LEU A 29 19.49 6.61 -18.11
N PRO A 30 19.90 7.91 -18.19
CA PRO A 30 21.25 8.30 -17.80
C PRO A 30 21.55 8.05 -16.32
N LEU A 31 20.56 8.25 -15.44
CA LEU A 31 20.70 7.98 -14.00
C LEU A 31 20.89 6.48 -13.73
N CYS A 32 20.05 5.64 -14.36
CA CYS A 32 20.16 4.19 -14.24
C CYS A 32 21.48 3.64 -14.76
N SER A 33 22.03 4.22 -15.85
CA SER A 33 23.31 3.80 -16.42
C SER A 33 24.51 4.05 -15.51
N GLN A 34 24.43 5.04 -14.62
CA GLN A 34 25.45 5.34 -13.61
C GLN A 34 25.40 4.38 -12.42
N HIS A 35 24.28 3.65 -12.24
CA HIS A 35 24.06 2.74 -11.11
C HIS A 35 23.63 1.34 -11.56
N PRO A 36 24.47 0.59 -12.28
CA PRO A 36 24.09 -0.69 -12.89
C PRO A 36 23.68 -1.71 -11.81
N GLY A 37 22.50 -2.35 -12.02
CA GLY A 37 21.96 -3.36 -11.10
C GLY A 37 21.35 -2.80 -9.81
N GLN A 38 21.28 -1.47 -9.66
CA GLN A 38 20.58 -0.80 -8.57
C GLN A 38 19.34 -0.07 -9.09
N CYS A 39 18.43 0.22 -8.17
CA CYS A 39 17.24 1.03 -8.43
C CYS A 39 17.39 2.37 -7.69
N GLY A 40 17.03 3.46 -8.35
CA GLY A 40 16.88 4.76 -7.72
C GLY A 40 15.52 4.85 -7.04
N LEU A 41 15.51 5.07 -5.73
CA LEU A 41 14.31 5.01 -4.89
C LEU A 41 14.06 6.35 -4.22
N PHE A 42 12.80 6.79 -4.20
CA PHE A 42 12.37 7.95 -3.43
C PHE A 42 11.19 7.56 -2.51
N PRO A 43 11.36 7.61 -1.18
CA PRO A 43 10.29 7.31 -0.23
C PRO A 43 9.26 8.44 -0.18
N LEU A 44 8.01 8.16 -0.51
CA LEU A 44 6.89 9.09 -0.49
C LEU A 44 6.19 9.04 0.88
N GLU A 45 6.79 9.71 1.85
CA GLU A 45 6.26 9.76 3.23
C GLU A 45 5.05 10.70 3.33
N LYS A 46 5.16 11.89 2.70
CA LYS A 46 4.08 12.89 2.76
C LYS A 46 2.95 12.52 1.82
N SER A 47 1.74 12.59 2.31
CA SER A 47 0.53 12.24 1.56
C SER A 47 0.35 13.10 0.32
N LEU A 48 0.64 14.40 0.43
CA LEU A 48 0.58 15.33 -0.70
C LEU A 48 1.58 14.99 -1.79
N ASP A 49 2.83 14.63 -1.42
CA ASP A 49 3.87 14.24 -2.38
C ASP A 49 3.52 12.90 -3.05
N ALA A 50 2.89 11.97 -2.31
CA ALA A 50 2.42 10.70 -2.87
C ALA A 50 1.29 10.86 -3.90
N PHE A 51 0.38 11.82 -3.68
CA PHE A 51 -0.63 12.21 -4.68
C PHE A 51 0.04 12.88 -5.88
N ALA A 52 0.89 13.88 -5.60
CA ALA A 52 1.57 14.68 -6.60
C ALA A 52 2.40 13.83 -7.57
N ALA A 53 3.09 12.79 -7.04
CA ALA A 53 3.84 11.84 -7.86
C ALA A 53 2.93 11.16 -8.89
N ARG A 54 1.78 10.60 -8.47
CA ARG A 54 0.84 9.92 -9.37
C ARG A 54 0.25 10.88 -10.41
N TYR A 55 -0.16 12.06 -9.95
CA TYR A 55 -0.79 13.05 -10.81
C TYR A 55 0.18 13.57 -11.88
N ARG A 56 1.40 13.98 -11.48
CA ARG A 56 2.42 14.49 -12.40
C ARG A 56 2.97 13.40 -13.33
N LEU A 57 3.17 12.20 -12.85
CA LEU A 57 3.59 11.09 -13.71
C LEU A 57 2.52 10.73 -14.74
N ALA A 58 1.22 10.82 -14.39
CA ALA A 58 0.16 10.68 -15.39
C ALA A 58 0.18 11.79 -16.43
N GLU A 59 0.50 13.03 -16.04
CA GLU A 59 0.68 14.14 -16.98
C GLU A 59 1.93 13.98 -17.86
N MET A 60 3.01 13.40 -17.34
CA MET A 60 4.28 13.18 -18.05
C MET A 60 4.28 11.94 -18.94
N ALA A 61 3.34 11.01 -18.75
CA ALA A 61 3.24 9.79 -19.54
C ALA A 61 3.10 10.09 -21.04
N GLU A 62 3.87 9.36 -21.87
CA GLU A 62 3.88 9.49 -23.33
C GLU A 62 3.42 8.21 -24.04
N HIS A 63 3.55 7.04 -23.40
CA HIS A 63 3.23 5.75 -24.03
C HIS A 63 2.23 4.90 -23.26
N THR A 64 2.48 4.63 -21.98
CA THR A 64 1.69 3.68 -21.20
C THR A 64 1.50 4.09 -19.76
N LEU A 65 0.31 3.80 -19.22
CA LEU A 65 -0.01 3.86 -17.81
C LEU A 65 -0.63 2.52 -17.40
N ASP A 66 0.03 1.81 -16.48
CA ASP A 66 -0.46 0.58 -15.88
C ASP A 66 -0.79 0.84 -14.41
N VAL A 67 -2.07 0.77 -14.08
CA VAL A 67 -2.59 1.26 -12.79
C VAL A 67 -3.38 0.15 -12.11
N GLN A 68 -2.96 -0.27 -10.91
CA GLN A 68 -3.54 -1.37 -10.16
C GLN A 68 -3.84 -0.96 -8.72
N TYR A 69 -5.11 -1.04 -8.28
CA TYR A 69 -5.50 -0.67 -6.92
C TYR A 69 -6.57 -1.57 -6.33
N TYR A 70 -6.52 -1.71 -4.99
CA TYR A 70 -7.53 -2.39 -4.20
C TYR A 70 -8.73 -1.49 -3.92
N ILE A 71 -8.50 -0.23 -3.52
CA ILE A 71 -9.55 0.77 -3.28
C ILE A 71 -9.31 1.96 -4.21
N TRP A 72 -10.39 2.43 -4.83
CA TRP A 72 -10.47 3.70 -5.51
C TRP A 72 -11.79 4.37 -5.13
N GLN A 73 -11.72 5.51 -4.45
CA GLN A 73 -12.90 6.21 -3.95
C GLN A 73 -13.39 7.27 -4.94
N ASP A 74 -14.70 7.50 -4.95
CA ASP A 74 -15.32 8.61 -5.66
C ASP A 74 -15.28 9.88 -4.80
N ASP A 75 -14.07 10.35 -4.53
CA ASP A 75 -13.78 11.56 -3.78
C ASP A 75 -12.87 12.49 -4.59
N MET A 76 -12.43 13.62 -4.01
CA MET A 76 -11.65 14.62 -4.73
C MET A 76 -10.38 14.04 -5.36
N SER A 77 -9.58 13.30 -4.60
CA SER A 77 -8.33 12.70 -5.09
C SER A 77 -8.56 11.61 -6.14
N GLY A 78 -9.58 10.77 -5.95
CA GLY A 78 -9.96 9.74 -6.92
C GLY A 78 -10.44 10.32 -8.23
N ARG A 79 -11.26 11.37 -8.18
CA ARG A 79 -11.78 12.09 -9.35
C ARG A 79 -10.66 12.81 -10.13
N LEU A 80 -9.74 13.48 -9.42
CA LEU A 80 -8.59 14.14 -10.04
C LEU A 80 -7.69 13.13 -10.77
N LEU A 81 -7.45 11.95 -10.18
CA LEU A 81 -6.66 10.91 -10.84
C LEU A 81 -7.39 10.28 -12.03
N PHE A 82 -8.70 10.05 -11.98
CA PHE A 82 -9.47 9.66 -13.16
C PHE A 82 -9.35 10.68 -14.29
N SER A 83 -9.40 11.98 -13.93
CA SER A 83 -9.20 13.06 -14.91
C SER A 83 -7.82 13.04 -15.52
N ALA A 84 -6.77 12.79 -14.73
CA ALA A 84 -5.40 12.67 -15.21
C ALA A 84 -5.21 11.48 -16.16
N LEU A 85 -5.83 10.31 -15.85
CA LEU A 85 -5.82 9.13 -16.71
C LEU A 85 -6.52 9.41 -18.06
N LEU A 86 -7.69 10.04 -18.03
CA LEU A 86 -8.40 10.43 -19.27
C LEU A 86 -7.61 11.44 -20.09
N ALA A 87 -7.01 12.44 -19.43
CA ALA A 87 -6.18 13.43 -20.10
C ALA A 87 -4.95 12.77 -20.76
N ALA A 88 -4.32 11.79 -20.11
CA ALA A 88 -3.24 11.00 -20.70
C ALA A 88 -3.71 10.21 -21.94
N ALA A 89 -4.87 9.56 -21.83
CA ALA A 89 -5.44 8.81 -22.95
C ALA A 89 -5.78 9.72 -24.15
N LYS A 90 -6.31 10.92 -23.92
CA LYS A 90 -6.56 11.94 -24.96
C LYS A 90 -5.27 12.38 -25.65
N ARG A 91 -4.12 12.35 -24.97
CA ARG A 91 -2.80 12.58 -25.59
C ARG A 91 -2.26 11.40 -26.39
N GLY A 92 -2.94 10.24 -26.35
CA GLY A 92 -2.54 9.02 -27.06
C GLY A 92 -1.90 7.94 -26.17
N VAL A 93 -1.76 8.18 -24.88
CA VAL A 93 -1.22 7.20 -23.92
C VAL A 93 -2.18 6.01 -23.79
N ARG A 94 -1.65 4.79 -23.81
CA ARG A 94 -2.43 3.59 -23.50
C ARG A 94 -2.57 3.43 -22.00
N VAL A 95 -3.79 3.43 -21.49
CA VAL A 95 -4.10 3.28 -20.06
C VAL A 95 -4.72 1.91 -19.81
N ARG A 96 -4.14 1.13 -18.88
CA ARG A 96 -4.73 -0.09 -18.34
C ARG A 96 -5.05 0.13 -16.86
N LEU A 97 -6.33 0.05 -16.50
CA LEU A 97 -6.82 0.24 -15.13
C LEU A 97 -7.36 -1.07 -14.57
N LEU A 98 -6.70 -1.64 -13.58
CA LEU A 98 -7.09 -2.86 -12.88
C LEU A 98 -7.54 -2.54 -11.46
N LEU A 99 -8.82 -2.75 -11.16
CA LEU A 99 -9.39 -2.51 -9.84
C LEU A 99 -9.95 -3.79 -9.22
N ASP A 100 -9.81 -3.92 -7.91
CA ASP A 100 -10.55 -4.95 -7.17
C ASP A 100 -12.02 -4.55 -7.07
N ASP A 101 -12.93 -5.41 -7.52
CA ASP A 101 -14.34 -5.07 -7.61
C ASP A 101 -15.05 -4.88 -6.27
N ASN A 102 -14.47 -5.35 -5.17
CA ASN A 102 -15.08 -5.16 -3.84
C ASN A 102 -15.22 -3.68 -3.46
N ASN A 103 -14.35 -2.85 -3.97
CA ASN A 103 -14.24 -1.45 -3.60
C ASN A 103 -14.58 -0.50 -4.77
N THR A 104 -15.46 -0.94 -5.67
CA THR A 104 -15.99 -0.13 -6.78
C THR A 104 -17.49 0.22 -6.66
N PRO A 105 -18.19 0.10 -5.50
CA PRO A 105 -19.56 0.61 -5.42
C PRO A 105 -19.62 2.10 -5.75
N GLY A 106 -20.56 2.47 -6.64
CA GLY A 106 -20.74 3.85 -7.08
C GLY A 106 -19.83 4.30 -8.22
N LEU A 107 -18.87 3.48 -8.65
CA LEU A 107 -17.96 3.81 -9.75
C LEU A 107 -18.42 3.32 -11.13
N ASP A 108 -19.54 2.58 -11.22
CA ASP A 108 -19.92 1.92 -12.47
C ASP A 108 -20.03 2.87 -13.66
N ASP A 109 -20.62 4.06 -13.48
CA ASP A 109 -20.83 5.02 -14.56
C ASP A 109 -19.50 5.67 -15.02
N ILE A 110 -18.62 6.01 -14.07
CA ILE A 110 -17.31 6.57 -14.43
C ILE A 110 -16.40 5.52 -15.06
N LEU A 111 -16.45 4.28 -14.61
CA LEU A 111 -15.68 3.19 -15.21
C LEU A 111 -16.16 2.89 -16.64
N ARG A 112 -17.50 2.90 -16.90
CA ARG A 112 -18.05 2.81 -18.27
C ARG A 112 -17.57 3.94 -19.17
N LEU A 113 -17.59 5.17 -18.63
CA LEU A 113 -17.15 6.34 -19.37
C LEU A 113 -15.67 6.25 -19.71
N LEU A 114 -14.82 5.84 -18.80
CA LEU A 114 -13.39 5.65 -19.07
C LEU A 114 -13.14 4.53 -20.08
N ASP A 115 -13.78 3.36 -19.90
CA ASP A 115 -13.59 2.19 -20.77
C ASP A 115 -14.14 2.40 -22.19
N SER A 116 -15.04 3.38 -22.40
CA SER A 116 -15.51 3.77 -23.73
C SER A 116 -14.44 4.51 -24.55
N HIS A 117 -13.36 5.02 -23.90
CA HIS A 117 -12.25 5.66 -24.59
C HIS A 117 -11.32 4.61 -25.22
N PRO A 118 -10.98 4.68 -26.53
CA PRO A 118 -10.24 3.62 -27.25
C PRO A 118 -8.81 3.37 -26.72
N ARG A 119 -8.28 4.27 -25.91
CA ARG A 119 -6.96 4.13 -25.28
C ARG A 119 -7.02 3.72 -23.81
N ILE A 120 -8.21 3.55 -23.23
CA ILE A 120 -8.39 3.11 -21.85
C ILE A 120 -9.04 1.73 -21.85
N GLU A 121 -8.46 0.78 -21.14
CA GLU A 121 -9.08 -0.51 -20.88
C GLU A 121 -9.19 -0.70 -19.36
N VAL A 122 -10.41 -0.96 -18.88
CA VAL A 122 -10.69 -1.22 -17.47
C VAL A 122 -10.96 -2.70 -17.27
N ARG A 123 -10.33 -3.29 -16.27
CA ARG A 123 -10.59 -4.67 -15.83
C ARG A 123 -10.88 -4.72 -14.35
N LEU A 124 -11.72 -5.68 -13.95
CA LEU A 124 -12.11 -5.91 -12.56
C LEU A 124 -11.60 -7.26 -12.06
N PHE A 125 -10.96 -7.25 -10.89
CA PHE A 125 -10.51 -8.47 -10.22
C PHE A 125 -11.65 -9.03 -9.35
N ASN A 126 -11.94 -10.32 -9.49
CA ASN A 126 -13.01 -11.04 -8.81
C ASN A 126 -14.34 -10.28 -8.80
N PRO A 127 -14.91 -9.94 -9.99
CA PRO A 127 -16.13 -9.16 -10.08
C PRO A 127 -17.33 -9.87 -9.48
N PHE A 128 -18.26 -9.07 -8.92
CA PHE A 128 -19.55 -9.56 -8.42
C PHE A 128 -20.51 -9.84 -9.57
N SER A 129 -21.11 -11.02 -9.58
CA SER A 129 -22.16 -11.37 -10.52
C SER A 129 -23.44 -10.54 -10.29
N PHE A 130 -23.72 -10.16 -9.04
CA PHE A 130 -24.87 -9.34 -8.64
C PHE A 130 -24.42 -7.98 -8.12
N ARG A 131 -24.13 -7.04 -9.01
CA ARG A 131 -23.53 -5.73 -8.64
C ARG A 131 -24.50 -4.86 -7.83
N LEU A 132 -25.81 -4.89 -8.12
CA LEU A 132 -26.82 -4.13 -7.38
C LEU A 132 -27.05 -4.68 -5.95
N LEU A 133 -26.84 -5.98 -5.74
CA LEU A 133 -27.03 -6.67 -4.46
C LEU A 133 -25.81 -7.50 -4.10
N ARG A 134 -24.65 -6.84 -4.06
CA ARG A 134 -23.33 -7.48 -3.76
C ARG A 134 -23.33 -8.41 -2.53
N PRO A 135 -24.05 -8.12 -1.42
CA PRO A 135 -24.14 -9.05 -0.30
C PRO A 135 -24.66 -10.44 -0.65
N LEU A 136 -25.57 -10.56 -1.65
CA LEU A 136 -26.05 -11.86 -2.12
C LEU A 136 -24.93 -12.69 -2.79
N GLY A 137 -23.99 -12.03 -3.45
CA GLY A 137 -22.83 -12.70 -4.02
C GLY A 137 -22.00 -13.45 -2.97
N TYR A 138 -21.85 -12.88 -1.77
CA TYR A 138 -21.15 -13.55 -0.67
C TYR A 138 -21.88 -14.81 -0.17
N ILE A 139 -23.20 -14.90 -0.33
CA ILE A 139 -23.94 -16.12 0.05
C ILE A 139 -23.71 -17.23 -0.96
N THR A 140 -23.63 -16.89 -2.25
CA THR A 140 -23.54 -17.87 -3.34
C THR A 140 -22.11 -18.24 -3.71
N ASP A 141 -21.14 -17.33 -3.52
CA ASP A 141 -19.75 -17.48 -3.99
C ASP A 141 -18.73 -16.91 -2.99
N PHE A 142 -18.91 -17.21 -1.71
CA PHE A 142 -18.07 -16.69 -0.62
C PHE A 142 -16.59 -17.00 -0.84
N SER A 143 -16.27 -18.23 -1.26
CA SER A 143 -14.87 -18.67 -1.40
C SER A 143 -14.09 -17.82 -2.39
N ARG A 144 -14.66 -17.43 -3.51
CA ARG A 144 -14.04 -16.57 -4.53
C ARG A 144 -14.08 -15.11 -4.08
N LEU A 145 -15.25 -14.62 -3.70
CA LEU A 145 -15.45 -13.20 -3.35
C LEU A 145 -14.73 -12.78 -2.07
N ASN A 146 -14.36 -13.71 -1.19
CA ASN A 146 -13.54 -13.43 -0.02
C ASN A 146 -12.05 -13.27 -0.34
N ARG A 147 -11.62 -13.56 -1.57
CA ARG A 147 -10.24 -13.40 -2.04
C ARG A 147 -10.12 -12.15 -2.88
N ARG A 148 -9.24 -11.23 -2.47
CA ARG A 148 -9.16 -9.89 -3.04
C ARG A 148 -7.74 -9.58 -3.53
N MET A 149 -7.65 -8.71 -4.49
CA MET A 149 -6.38 -8.15 -4.97
C MET A 149 -6.03 -6.93 -4.11
N HIS A 150 -5.08 -7.09 -3.19
CA HIS A 150 -4.65 -5.99 -2.34
C HIS A 150 -3.37 -5.30 -2.85
N ASN A 151 -2.96 -5.61 -4.06
CA ASN A 151 -1.84 -5.00 -4.77
C ASN A 151 -2.10 -3.52 -5.06
N LYS A 152 -1.05 -2.71 -5.06
CA LYS A 152 -1.08 -1.29 -5.40
C LYS A 152 0.16 -0.93 -6.17
N SER A 153 -0.01 -0.63 -7.45
CA SER A 153 1.07 -0.16 -8.31
C SER A 153 0.57 0.89 -9.32
N PHE A 154 1.47 1.78 -9.69
CA PHE A 154 1.25 2.79 -10.70
C PHE A 154 2.54 2.90 -11.52
N THR A 155 2.52 2.41 -12.76
CA THR A 155 3.70 2.31 -13.62
C THR A 155 3.53 3.19 -14.84
N VAL A 156 4.55 3.97 -15.16
CA VAL A 156 4.56 4.95 -16.25
C VAL A 156 5.64 4.59 -17.24
N ASP A 157 5.25 4.41 -18.51
CA ASP A 157 6.09 4.13 -19.67
C ASP A 157 7.09 2.96 -19.49
N GLY A 158 6.88 2.11 -18.47
CA GLY A 158 7.82 1.06 -18.09
C GLY A 158 9.15 1.59 -17.52
N LEU A 159 9.21 2.87 -17.15
CA LEU A 159 10.43 3.56 -16.70
C LEU A 159 10.38 3.92 -15.22
N GLU A 160 9.19 4.17 -14.69
CA GLU A 160 8.96 4.59 -13.32
C GLU A 160 7.78 3.84 -12.71
N ALA A 161 7.92 3.41 -11.46
CA ALA A 161 6.86 2.71 -10.73
C ALA A 161 6.69 3.22 -9.31
N LEU A 162 5.43 3.34 -8.86
CA LEU A 162 5.08 3.59 -7.47
C LEU A 162 4.46 2.32 -6.88
N VAL A 163 5.02 1.86 -5.77
CA VAL A 163 4.52 0.69 -5.01
C VAL A 163 4.48 1.04 -3.52
N GLY A 164 3.45 0.61 -2.82
CA GLY A 164 3.33 0.88 -1.39
C GLY A 164 2.02 0.44 -0.76
N GLY A 165 1.64 1.12 0.32
CA GLY A 165 0.44 0.80 1.09
C GLY A 165 -0.79 1.62 0.70
N ARG A 166 -0.62 2.83 0.09
CA ARG A 166 -1.75 3.74 -0.18
C ARG A 166 -2.68 3.23 -1.26
N ASN A 167 -3.98 3.31 -0.98
CA ASN A 167 -5.02 3.25 -1.99
C ASN A 167 -5.28 4.65 -2.58
N ILE A 168 -6.28 4.76 -3.45
CA ILE A 168 -6.73 6.05 -4.00
C ILE A 168 -7.96 6.51 -3.21
N GLY A 169 -7.83 7.68 -2.58
CA GLY A 169 -8.87 8.33 -1.77
C GLY A 169 -8.30 9.44 -0.89
N ASP A 170 -9.15 10.41 -0.51
CA ASP A 170 -8.78 11.62 0.23
C ASP A 170 -8.09 11.32 1.56
N ALA A 171 -8.51 10.28 2.26
CA ALA A 171 -7.90 9.83 3.51
C ALA A 171 -6.43 9.39 3.35
N TYR A 172 -6.01 8.95 2.16
CA TYR A 172 -4.63 8.56 1.87
C TYR A 172 -3.75 9.72 1.44
N PHE A 173 -4.34 10.79 0.93
CA PHE A 173 -3.61 11.90 0.33
C PHE A 173 -3.79 13.24 1.06
N GLY A 174 -4.64 13.28 2.08
CA GLY A 174 -4.94 14.52 2.82
C GLY A 174 -5.59 15.57 1.93
N ALA A 175 -6.47 15.13 1.04
CA ALA A 175 -7.11 16.00 0.07
C ALA A 175 -8.41 16.60 0.60
N GLY A 176 -9.14 15.91 1.48
CA GLY A 176 -10.39 16.35 2.08
C GLY A 176 -10.26 16.81 3.54
N GLU A 177 -11.39 16.85 4.23
CA GLU A 177 -11.50 17.08 5.67
C GLU A 177 -11.38 15.75 6.46
N GLU A 178 -11.25 14.63 5.78
CA GLU A 178 -11.17 13.33 6.40
C GLU A 178 -9.83 13.12 7.12
N PRO A 179 -9.85 12.30 8.17
CA PRO A 179 -8.64 11.96 8.90
C PRO A 179 -7.60 11.25 8.01
N LEU A 180 -6.37 11.71 8.08
CA LEU A 180 -5.26 11.24 7.26
C LEU A 180 -4.73 9.88 7.72
N PHE A 181 -4.56 8.92 6.79
CA PHE A 181 -3.81 7.70 7.04
C PHE A 181 -2.30 7.95 6.96
N SER A 182 -1.57 7.48 7.97
CA SER A 182 -0.10 7.43 7.92
C SER A 182 0.33 6.19 7.14
N ASP A 183 0.94 6.40 5.97
CA ASP A 183 1.36 5.32 5.07
C ASP A 183 2.67 5.66 4.35
N LEU A 184 3.28 4.68 3.68
CA LEU A 184 4.52 4.82 2.95
C LEU A 184 4.42 4.13 1.59
N ASP A 185 4.76 4.90 0.53
CA ASP A 185 5.00 4.38 -0.80
C ASP A 185 6.45 4.64 -1.20
N VAL A 186 6.91 3.97 -2.24
CA VAL A 186 8.21 4.20 -2.87
C VAL A 186 8.01 4.43 -4.36
N MET A 187 8.56 5.51 -4.85
CA MET A 187 8.77 5.75 -6.27
C MET A 187 10.11 5.14 -6.64
N ALA A 188 10.15 4.36 -7.71
CA ALA A 188 11.32 3.60 -8.14
C ALA A 188 11.59 3.78 -9.64
N ILE A 189 12.87 3.89 -9.98
CA ILE A 189 13.40 3.80 -11.36
C ILE A 189 14.44 2.67 -11.42
N GLY A 190 14.71 2.16 -12.63
CA GLY A 190 15.69 1.10 -12.85
C GLY A 190 15.08 -0.30 -12.90
N PRO A 191 15.90 -1.36 -12.71
CA PRO A 191 15.51 -2.74 -13.06
C PRO A 191 14.20 -3.24 -12.45
N VAL A 192 13.85 -2.83 -11.22
CA VAL A 192 12.64 -3.31 -10.54
C VAL A 192 11.34 -2.85 -11.22
N VAL A 193 11.40 -1.82 -12.08
CA VAL A 193 10.22 -1.33 -12.80
C VAL A 193 9.73 -2.36 -13.82
N GLU A 194 10.65 -3.08 -14.48
CA GLU A 194 10.32 -4.18 -15.37
C GLU A 194 9.62 -5.32 -14.60
N ASP A 195 10.12 -5.67 -13.40
CA ASP A 195 9.47 -6.66 -12.52
C ASP A 195 8.02 -6.25 -12.17
N VAL A 196 7.77 -4.94 -11.90
CA VAL A 196 6.43 -4.42 -11.60
C VAL A 196 5.52 -4.48 -12.84
N ALA A 197 6.02 -4.14 -14.01
CA ALA A 197 5.27 -4.20 -15.26
C ALA A 197 4.90 -5.65 -15.63
N ASP A 198 5.83 -6.59 -15.47
CA ASP A 198 5.60 -8.03 -15.69
C ASP A 198 4.59 -8.59 -14.68
N ASP A 199 4.69 -8.18 -13.41
CA ASP A 199 3.72 -8.58 -12.38
C ASP A 199 2.33 -8.04 -12.71
N PHE A 200 2.21 -6.76 -13.08
CA PHE A 200 0.95 -6.19 -13.54
C PHE A 200 0.37 -7.00 -14.72
N ALA A 201 1.18 -7.37 -15.70
CA ALA A 201 0.73 -8.17 -16.84
C ALA A 201 0.24 -9.57 -16.41
N ARG A 202 0.90 -10.22 -15.45
CA ARG A 202 0.43 -11.50 -14.88
C ARG A 202 -0.96 -11.36 -14.26
N TYR A 203 -1.22 -10.28 -13.51
CA TYR A 203 -2.55 -10.01 -12.94
C TYR A 203 -3.55 -9.64 -14.02
N TRP A 204 -3.17 -8.81 -14.98
CA TRP A 204 -4.03 -8.35 -16.06
C TRP A 204 -4.64 -9.50 -16.88
N TYR A 205 -3.89 -10.58 -17.09
CA TYR A 205 -4.31 -11.74 -17.87
C TYR A 205 -4.74 -12.94 -17.02
N CYS A 206 -4.81 -12.82 -15.69
CA CYS A 206 -5.20 -13.95 -14.85
C CYS A 206 -6.71 -14.24 -14.92
N LYS A 207 -7.09 -15.46 -14.55
CA LYS A 207 -8.50 -15.92 -14.62
C LYS A 207 -9.45 -15.19 -13.67
N SER A 208 -8.92 -14.57 -12.62
CA SER A 208 -9.73 -13.79 -11.66
C SER A 208 -10.11 -12.41 -12.19
N VAL A 209 -9.59 -12.01 -13.36
CA VAL A 209 -9.82 -10.69 -13.95
C VAL A 209 -10.75 -10.79 -15.14
N SER A 210 -11.72 -9.90 -15.19
CA SER A 210 -12.65 -9.76 -16.31
C SER A 210 -12.58 -8.35 -16.90
N PRO A 211 -12.56 -8.21 -18.23
CA PRO A 211 -12.80 -6.92 -18.88
C PRO A 211 -14.11 -6.30 -18.41
N LEU A 212 -14.16 -4.97 -18.27
CA LEU A 212 -15.35 -4.27 -17.78
C LEU A 212 -16.59 -4.57 -18.63
N GLN A 213 -16.45 -4.68 -19.95
CA GLN A 213 -17.50 -4.99 -20.92
C GLN A 213 -18.17 -6.35 -20.68
N GLN A 214 -17.51 -7.29 -19.99
CA GLN A 214 -18.12 -8.56 -19.59
C GLN A 214 -18.91 -8.47 -18.28
N VAL A 215 -18.73 -7.37 -17.54
CA VAL A 215 -19.31 -7.16 -16.19
C VAL A 215 -20.40 -6.09 -16.22
N LEU A 216 -20.20 -5.07 -17.04
CA LEU A 216 -21.10 -3.94 -17.23
C LEU A 216 -21.36 -3.74 -18.72
N ASP A 217 -22.57 -3.28 -19.03
CA ASP A 217 -22.89 -2.82 -20.39
C ASP A 217 -22.15 -1.49 -20.63
N VAL A 218 -21.14 -1.54 -21.49
CA VAL A 218 -20.31 -0.38 -21.86
C VAL A 218 -20.72 0.07 -23.25
N PRO A 219 -21.14 1.33 -23.46
CA PRO A 219 -21.50 1.84 -24.77
C PRO A 219 -20.30 1.69 -25.74
N GLU A 220 -20.53 1.16 -26.94
CA GLU A 220 -19.52 1.16 -27.98
C GLU A 220 -19.20 2.59 -28.42
N GLY A 221 -17.92 2.92 -28.38
CA GLY A 221 -17.20 4.08 -28.84
C GLY A 221 -17.98 5.26 -29.42
N GLU A 222 -18.40 6.20 -28.61
CA GLU A 222 -18.53 7.58 -29.05
C GLU A 222 -17.14 8.15 -29.34
N MET A 223 -17.05 9.16 -30.23
CA MET A 223 -15.76 9.76 -30.60
C MET A 223 -14.97 10.13 -29.33
N ALA A 224 -13.75 9.60 -29.19
CA ALA A 224 -12.88 9.75 -28.03
C ALA A 224 -12.77 11.20 -27.50
N ASP A 225 -12.86 12.19 -28.41
CA ASP A 225 -12.78 13.62 -28.11
C ASP A 225 -14.03 14.17 -27.37
N ARG A 226 -15.14 13.43 -27.36
CA ARG A 226 -16.38 13.85 -26.70
C ARG A 226 -16.56 13.32 -25.27
N ILE A 227 -15.64 12.46 -24.83
CA ILE A 227 -15.67 11.93 -23.45
C ILE A 227 -15.19 13.04 -22.53
N GLU A 228 -16.12 13.55 -21.69
CA GLU A 228 -15.84 14.61 -20.71
C GLU A 228 -16.27 14.16 -19.33
N LEU A 229 -15.40 14.41 -18.36
CA LEU A 229 -15.74 14.26 -16.95
C LEU A 229 -16.48 15.52 -16.43
N PRO A 230 -17.29 15.39 -15.37
CA PRO A 230 -18.03 16.54 -14.84
C PRO A 230 -17.09 17.70 -14.52
N ALA A 231 -17.35 18.88 -15.10
CA ALA A 231 -16.55 20.09 -14.87
C ALA A 231 -16.51 20.48 -13.38
N SER A 232 -17.53 20.09 -12.61
CA SER A 232 -17.58 20.31 -11.16
C SER A 232 -16.43 19.65 -10.39
N TRP A 233 -15.79 18.62 -10.95
CA TRP A 233 -14.65 17.96 -10.30
C TRP A 233 -13.41 18.84 -10.18
N HIS A 234 -13.28 19.82 -11.08
CA HIS A 234 -12.16 20.76 -11.10
C HIS A 234 -12.51 22.15 -10.58
N ASN A 235 -13.79 22.52 -10.60
CA ASN A 235 -14.22 23.88 -10.31
C ASN A 235 -14.56 24.16 -8.83
N ASP A 236 -14.38 23.15 -7.95
CA ASP A 236 -14.59 23.34 -6.52
C ASP A 236 -13.40 24.08 -5.87
N ALA A 237 -13.71 24.99 -4.93
CA ALA A 237 -12.73 25.82 -4.23
C ALA A 237 -11.71 24.98 -3.42
N MET A 238 -12.13 23.83 -2.88
CA MET A 238 -11.26 22.91 -2.14
C MET A 238 -10.27 22.24 -3.08
N THR A 239 -10.73 21.76 -4.24
CA THR A 239 -9.91 21.19 -5.30
C THR A 239 -8.84 22.18 -5.77
N HIS A 240 -9.22 23.41 -6.06
CA HIS A 240 -8.26 24.46 -6.45
C HIS A 240 -7.21 24.73 -5.36
N ARG A 241 -7.63 24.75 -4.09
CA ARG A 241 -6.69 24.94 -2.97
C ARG A 241 -5.71 23.77 -2.86
N TYR A 242 -6.21 22.54 -3.02
CA TYR A 242 -5.39 21.34 -2.96
C TYR A 242 -4.38 21.29 -4.10
N LEU A 243 -4.79 21.56 -5.34
CA LEU A 243 -3.89 21.61 -6.51
C LEU A 243 -2.83 22.70 -6.35
N ARG A 244 -3.18 23.93 -5.93
CA ARG A 244 -2.18 24.97 -5.65
C ARG A 244 -1.17 24.56 -4.56
N LYS A 245 -1.63 23.87 -3.50
CA LYS A 245 -0.74 23.34 -2.46
C LYS A 245 0.20 22.27 -3.02
N MET A 246 -0.30 21.43 -3.89
CA MET A 246 0.48 20.42 -4.60
C MET A 246 1.55 21.08 -5.49
N GLU A 247 1.16 22.05 -6.31
CA GLU A 247 2.07 22.76 -7.22
C GLU A 247 3.17 23.54 -6.48
N SER A 248 2.89 24.02 -5.29
CA SER A 248 3.87 24.71 -4.44
C SER A 248 4.81 23.75 -3.67
N SER A 249 4.63 22.42 -3.80
CA SER A 249 5.49 21.46 -3.11
C SER A 249 6.90 21.44 -3.70
N PRO A 250 7.97 21.55 -2.88
CA PRO A 250 9.34 21.38 -3.34
C PRO A 250 9.58 20.04 -4.06
N PHE A 251 8.82 19.00 -3.68
CA PHE A 251 8.87 17.69 -4.32
C PHE A 251 8.57 17.78 -5.83
N ILE A 252 7.54 18.53 -6.21
CA ILE A 252 7.16 18.71 -7.62
C ILE A 252 8.30 19.34 -8.42
N ASN A 253 8.93 20.39 -7.90
CA ASN A 253 10.05 21.04 -8.58
C ASN A 253 11.19 20.05 -8.80
N HIS A 254 11.58 19.30 -7.77
CA HIS A 254 12.62 18.29 -7.89
C HIS A 254 12.25 17.13 -8.83
N LEU A 255 10.97 16.75 -8.88
CA LEU A 255 10.50 15.69 -9.78
C LEU A 255 10.59 16.16 -11.25
N VAL A 256 10.08 17.36 -11.54
CA VAL A 256 10.07 17.94 -12.90
C VAL A 256 11.50 18.23 -13.39
N ASP A 257 12.36 18.74 -12.50
CA ASP A 257 13.76 19.07 -12.81
C ASP A 257 14.68 17.84 -12.82
N GLY A 258 14.19 16.62 -12.49
CA GLY A 258 15.00 15.41 -12.40
C GLY A 258 16.06 15.43 -11.30
N THR A 259 15.88 16.25 -10.26
CA THR A 259 16.84 16.48 -9.17
C THR A 259 16.45 15.84 -7.84
N LEU A 260 15.52 14.88 -7.87
CA LEU A 260 15.13 14.13 -6.66
C LEU A 260 16.33 13.41 -6.04
N PRO A 261 16.54 13.53 -4.72
CA PRO A 261 17.62 12.81 -4.03
C PRO A 261 17.28 11.32 -3.92
N LEU A 262 17.62 10.56 -4.95
CA LEU A 262 17.35 9.14 -5.03
C LEU A 262 18.30 8.34 -4.13
N ILE A 263 17.75 7.35 -3.44
CA ILE A 263 18.53 6.34 -2.70
C ILE A 263 18.75 5.17 -3.65
N TRP A 264 20.02 4.94 -4.03
CA TRP A 264 20.38 3.82 -4.90
C TRP A 264 20.60 2.55 -4.10
N ALA A 265 19.86 1.51 -4.45
CA ALA A 265 19.89 0.25 -3.71
C ALA A 265 19.48 -0.95 -4.59
N LYS A 266 19.96 -2.14 -4.22
CA LYS A 266 19.43 -3.38 -4.77
C LYS A 266 18.00 -3.56 -4.30
N THR A 267 17.09 -3.69 -5.24
CA THR A 267 15.65 -3.79 -4.97
C THR A 267 15.07 -4.97 -5.73
N ARG A 268 14.15 -5.69 -5.09
CA ARG A 268 13.41 -6.81 -5.67
C ARG A 268 11.94 -6.61 -5.44
N LEU A 269 11.15 -6.92 -6.45
CA LEU A 269 9.70 -7.03 -6.27
C LEU A 269 9.37 -8.38 -5.63
N LEU A 270 8.55 -8.34 -4.61
CA LEU A 270 7.91 -9.49 -4.03
C LEU A 270 6.40 -9.36 -4.20
N SER A 271 5.78 -10.28 -4.93
CA SER A 271 4.34 -10.28 -5.20
C SER A 271 3.80 -11.70 -5.09
N ASP A 272 2.57 -11.84 -4.62
CA ASP A 272 1.87 -13.11 -4.62
C ASP A 272 1.55 -13.58 -6.06
N ASP A 273 1.39 -14.89 -6.21
CA ASP A 273 0.87 -15.44 -7.45
C ASP A 273 -0.62 -15.10 -7.60
N PRO A 274 -1.10 -14.59 -8.76
CA PRO A 274 -2.52 -14.35 -9.02
C PRO A 274 -3.42 -15.55 -8.70
N ALA A 275 -2.91 -16.78 -8.82
CA ALA A 275 -3.61 -18.01 -8.42
C ALA A 275 -4.02 -18.06 -6.94
N LYS A 276 -3.47 -17.19 -6.09
CA LYS A 276 -3.95 -16.99 -4.71
C LYS A 276 -5.37 -16.45 -4.67
N GLY A 277 -5.72 -15.57 -5.61
CA GLY A 277 -7.10 -15.09 -5.82
C GLY A 277 -8.07 -16.19 -6.23
N GLU A 278 -7.56 -17.29 -6.81
CA GLU A 278 -8.34 -18.50 -7.14
C GLU A 278 -8.33 -19.55 -6.01
N GLY A 279 -7.57 -19.33 -4.94
CA GLY A 279 -7.36 -20.34 -3.90
C GLY A 279 -6.46 -21.51 -4.30
N LYS A 280 -5.67 -21.35 -5.36
CA LYS A 280 -4.83 -22.42 -5.95
C LYS A 280 -3.33 -22.21 -5.74
N ALA A 281 -2.92 -21.09 -5.14
CA ALA A 281 -1.51 -20.83 -4.87
C ALA A 281 -0.91 -21.86 -3.90
N LYS A 282 0.29 -22.32 -4.20
CA LYS A 282 1.03 -23.26 -3.33
C LYS A 282 1.60 -22.48 -2.13
N ARG A 283 1.69 -23.12 -0.96
CA ARG A 283 2.17 -22.47 0.28
C ARG A 283 3.55 -21.82 0.13
N HIS A 284 4.47 -22.44 -0.60
CA HIS A 284 5.82 -21.89 -0.80
C HIS A 284 5.85 -20.68 -1.75
N SER A 285 4.80 -20.45 -2.55
CA SER A 285 4.68 -19.27 -3.42
C SER A 285 3.98 -18.09 -2.75
N LEU A 286 3.50 -18.24 -1.51
CA LEU A 286 2.88 -17.15 -0.76
C LEU A 286 3.92 -16.12 -0.33
N LEU A 287 3.55 -14.84 -0.41
CA LEU A 287 4.44 -13.72 -0.12
C LEU A 287 5.15 -13.84 1.25
N PRO A 288 4.49 -14.18 2.37
CA PRO A 288 5.19 -14.29 3.64
C PRO A 288 6.32 -15.31 3.65
N GLN A 289 6.14 -16.46 2.97
CA GLN A 289 7.18 -17.48 2.90
C GLN A 289 8.38 -16.97 2.10
N ARG A 290 8.11 -16.41 0.91
CA ARG A 290 9.14 -15.82 0.05
C ARG A 290 9.85 -14.63 0.71
N LEU A 291 9.11 -13.82 1.49
CA LEU A 291 9.67 -12.71 2.23
C LEU A 291 10.76 -13.18 3.22
N PHE A 292 10.46 -14.23 3.99
CA PHE A 292 11.44 -14.83 4.91
C PHE A 292 12.64 -15.46 4.19
N ASP A 293 12.41 -16.08 3.03
CA ASP A 293 13.48 -16.68 2.23
C ASP A 293 14.44 -15.60 1.68
N ILE A 294 13.91 -14.45 1.26
CA ILE A 294 14.69 -13.34 0.69
C ILE A 294 15.38 -12.50 1.77
N MET A 295 14.66 -12.13 2.83
CA MET A 295 15.20 -11.29 3.90
C MET A 295 16.18 -12.03 4.81
N GLY A 296 16.26 -13.36 4.70
CA GLY A 296 17.15 -14.19 5.51
C GLY A 296 16.67 -14.33 6.96
N SER A 297 17.53 -14.91 7.80
CA SER A 297 17.29 -15.00 9.24
C SER A 297 17.80 -13.74 9.93
N PRO A 298 16.93 -12.93 10.54
CA PRO A 298 17.36 -11.77 11.32
C PRO A 298 18.31 -12.19 12.43
N SER A 299 19.36 -11.37 12.65
CA SER A 299 20.40 -11.64 13.64
C SER A 299 20.33 -10.72 14.85
N GLU A 300 19.89 -9.49 14.67
CA GLU A 300 19.95 -8.45 15.69
C GLU A 300 18.58 -7.88 16.04
N ARG A 301 17.85 -7.37 15.03
CA ARG A 301 16.62 -6.61 15.27
C ARG A 301 15.63 -6.72 14.12
N ILE A 302 14.33 -6.73 14.46
CA ILE A 302 13.24 -6.52 13.52
C ILE A 302 12.31 -5.44 14.08
N ASP A 303 12.05 -4.42 13.27
CA ASP A 303 11.03 -3.42 13.52
C ASP A 303 9.87 -3.61 12.53
N ILE A 304 8.67 -3.79 13.05
CA ILE A 304 7.46 -4.04 12.27
C ILE A 304 6.49 -2.87 12.46
N ILE A 305 6.14 -2.22 11.37
CA ILE A 305 5.04 -1.25 11.30
C ILE A 305 3.92 -1.91 10.50
N SER A 306 2.80 -2.22 11.14
CA SER A 306 1.68 -2.88 10.47
C SER A 306 0.36 -2.37 11.02
N SER A 307 -0.47 -1.83 10.14
CA SER A 307 -1.80 -1.34 10.50
C SER A 307 -2.66 -2.42 11.16
N TYR A 308 -2.62 -3.62 10.61
CA TYR A 308 -3.24 -4.81 11.16
C TYR A 308 -2.15 -5.81 11.53
N PHE A 309 -2.03 -6.09 12.82
CA PHE A 309 -1.10 -7.07 13.35
C PHE A 309 -1.90 -8.18 14.06
N VAL A 310 -2.19 -9.24 13.34
CA VAL A 310 -2.91 -10.42 13.85
C VAL A 310 -2.03 -11.66 13.62
N PRO A 311 -1.01 -11.86 14.46
CA PRO A 311 -0.13 -12.99 14.30
C PRO A 311 -0.91 -14.28 14.60
N THR A 312 -0.88 -15.20 13.64
CA THR A 312 -1.41 -16.55 13.86
C THR A 312 -0.58 -17.30 14.90
N ARG A 313 -1.09 -18.45 15.39
CA ARG A 313 -0.29 -19.33 16.25
C ARG A 313 1.09 -19.66 15.68
N ALA A 314 1.17 -19.87 14.37
CA ALA A 314 2.42 -20.14 13.66
C ALA A 314 3.33 -18.91 13.62
N GLY A 315 2.79 -17.72 13.31
CA GLY A 315 3.54 -16.46 13.31
C GLY A 315 4.09 -16.12 14.70
N VAL A 316 3.27 -16.24 15.75
CA VAL A 316 3.76 -16.08 17.14
C VAL A 316 4.90 -17.05 17.45
N ALA A 317 4.76 -18.33 17.08
CA ALA A 317 5.81 -19.32 17.33
C ALA A 317 7.12 -18.96 16.62
N GLN A 318 7.04 -18.36 15.43
CA GLN A 318 8.19 -17.90 14.67
C GLN A 318 8.86 -16.67 15.31
N LEU A 319 8.08 -15.65 15.69
CA LEU A 319 8.60 -14.48 16.43
C LEU A 319 9.31 -14.91 17.70
N LEU A 320 8.69 -15.80 18.49
CA LEU A 320 9.30 -16.30 19.73
C LEU A 320 10.55 -17.16 19.51
N ARG A 321 10.67 -17.85 18.39
CA ARG A 321 11.92 -18.55 18.01
C ARG A 321 13.05 -17.56 17.74
N MET A 322 12.76 -16.44 17.06
CA MET A 322 13.76 -15.39 16.81
C MET A 322 14.19 -14.70 18.10
N VAL A 323 13.25 -14.35 18.99
CA VAL A 323 13.58 -13.79 20.30
C VAL A 323 14.48 -14.73 21.13
N ARG A 324 14.22 -16.05 21.12
CA ARG A 324 15.09 -17.04 21.79
C ARG A 324 16.51 -17.11 21.22
N LYS A 325 16.69 -16.71 19.95
CA LYS A 325 18.00 -16.57 19.29
C LYS A 325 18.67 -15.23 19.58
N GLY A 326 18.07 -14.37 20.39
CA GLY A 326 18.60 -13.06 20.77
C GLY A 326 18.13 -11.90 19.89
N VAL A 327 17.26 -12.13 18.91
CA VAL A 327 16.73 -11.07 18.04
C VAL A 327 15.78 -10.17 18.82
N LYS A 328 16.00 -8.87 18.81
CA LYS A 328 15.08 -7.87 19.35
C LYS A 328 13.92 -7.65 18.36
N ILE A 329 12.70 -7.67 18.84
CA ILE A 329 11.53 -7.45 17.98
C ILE A 329 10.67 -6.34 18.58
N ALA A 330 10.43 -5.29 17.79
CA ALA A 330 9.53 -4.22 18.14
C ALA A 330 8.40 -4.08 17.10
N ILE A 331 7.18 -3.86 17.57
CA ILE A 331 5.98 -3.85 16.72
C ILE A 331 5.17 -2.60 17.03
N LEU A 332 4.88 -1.79 16.01
CA LEU A 332 3.95 -0.67 16.05
C LEU A 332 2.69 -1.03 15.27
N THR A 333 1.54 -0.97 15.93
CA THR A 333 0.23 -1.24 15.31
C THR A 333 -0.83 -0.29 15.83
N ASN A 334 -2.03 -0.33 15.27
CA ASN A 334 -3.15 0.48 15.74
C ASN A 334 -3.65 0.03 17.12
N SER A 335 -3.90 1.00 18.03
CA SER A 335 -4.64 0.73 19.27
C SER A 335 -6.10 0.36 18.98
N LEU A 336 -6.82 -0.13 19.97
CA LEU A 336 -8.27 -0.36 19.84
C LEU A 336 -9.03 0.95 19.50
N ALA A 337 -8.56 2.07 19.99
CA ALA A 337 -9.18 3.37 19.71
C ALA A 337 -8.93 3.85 18.28
N ALA A 338 -7.75 3.58 17.72
CA ALA A 338 -7.35 3.95 16.36
C ALA A 338 -7.72 2.89 15.30
N ASN A 339 -8.20 1.70 15.70
CA ASN A 339 -8.55 0.63 14.79
C ASN A 339 -10.00 0.77 14.31
N ASP A 340 -10.19 0.75 12.99
CA ASP A 340 -11.48 0.78 12.32
C ASP A 340 -12.23 -0.57 12.38
N VAL A 341 -11.49 -1.69 12.53
CA VAL A 341 -12.07 -3.05 12.56
C VAL A 341 -11.82 -3.72 13.91
N ALA A 342 -12.81 -3.67 14.81
CA ALA A 342 -12.71 -4.20 16.17
C ALA A 342 -12.35 -5.70 16.22
N VAL A 343 -12.79 -6.49 15.23
CA VAL A 343 -12.50 -7.93 15.15
C VAL A 343 -11.02 -8.20 14.88
N VAL A 344 -10.37 -7.36 14.04
CA VAL A 344 -8.92 -7.41 13.79
C VAL A 344 -8.16 -7.18 15.10
N HIS A 345 -8.57 -6.15 15.85
CA HIS A 345 -7.94 -5.88 17.14
C HIS A 345 -8.13 -7.02 18.15
N ALA A 346 -9.27 -7.70 18.15
CA ALA A 346 -9.52 -8.87 18.99
C ALA A 346 -8.53 -10.01 18.67
N GLY A 347 -8.25 -10.26 17.40
CA GLY A 347 -7.25 -11.24 16.94
C GLY A 347 -5.84 -10.92 17.45
N TYR A 348 -5.45 -9.64 17.50
CA TYR A 348 -4.19 -9.19 18.08
C TYR A 348 -4.18 -9.28 19.61
N ALA A 349 -5.24 -8.79 20.26
CA ALA A 349 -5.31 -8.62 21.72
C ALA A 349 -5.04 -9.94 22.48
N ARG A 350 -5.46 -11.08 21.93
CA ARG A 350 -5.23 -12.41 22.51
C ARG A 350 -3.74 -12.78 22.66
N TRP A 351 -2.88 -12.22 21.79
CA TRP A 351 -1.45 -12.54 21.76
C TRP A 351 -0.56 -11.57 22.54
N ARG A 352 -1.05 -10.35 22.85
CA ARG A 352 -0.27 -9.28 23.51
C ARG A 352 0.50 -9.79 24.72
N LYS A 353 -0.19 -10.44 25.65
CA LYS A 353 0.38 -10.94 26.92
C LYS A 353 1.52 -11.93 26.69
N LYS A 354 1.36 -12.82 25.71
CA LYS A 354 2.35 -13.83 25.39
C LYS A 354 3.58 -13.18 24.76
N LEU A 355 3.39 -12.29 23.79
CA LEU A 355 4.49 -11.58 23.14
C LEU A 355 5.31 -10.77 24.15
N LEU A 356 4.65 -9.97 25.00
CA LEU A 356 5.31 -9.18 26.06
C LEU A 356 6.11 -10.05 27.05
N ARG A 357 5.59 -11.22 27.46
CA ARG A 357 6.30 -12.14 28.38
C ARG A 357 7.61 -12.68 27.80
N TYR A 358 7.69 -12.78 26.50
CA TYR A 358 8.89 -13.26 25.80
C TYR A 358 9.81 -12.14 25.35
N GLY A 359 9.51 -10.87 25.68
CA GLY A 359 10.38 -9.74 25.41
C GLY A 359 10.15 -9.05 24.07
N VAL A 360 9.04 -9.34 23.37
CA VAL A 360 8.63 -8.55 22.21
C VAL A 360 8.13 -7.19 22.68
N GLU A 361 8.65 -6.11 22.12
CA GLU A 361 8.19 -4.75 22.39
C GLU A 361 6.94 -4.45 21.58
N LEU A 362 5.88 -4.00 22.23
CA LEU A 362 4.62 -3.65 21.58
C LEU A 362 4.30 -2.18 21.81
N TYR A 363 3.95 -1.51 20.71
CA TYR A 363 3.52 -0.12 20.68
C TYR A 363 2.19 0.00 19.96
N GLU A 364 1.24 0.73 20.57
CA GLU A 364 -0.09 0.97 20.02
C GLU A 364 -0.28 2.44 19.71
N LEU A 365 -0.56 2.77 18.44
CA LEU A 365 -0.74 4.15 17.97
C LEU A 365 -1.96 4.78 18.66
N LYS A 366 -1.80 6.01 19.16
CA LYS A 366 -2.87 6.80 19.76
C LYS A 366 -3.79 7.33 18.66
N PRO A 367 -5.11 7.48 18.92
CA PRO A 367 -5.98 8.26 18.06
C PRO A 367 -5.53 9.74 18.08
N THR A 368 -5.68 10.45 16.96
CA THR A 368 -5.38 11.90 16.91
C THR A 368 -6.33 12.69 17.82
N ARG A 369 -5.91 13.88 18.28
CA ARG A 369 -6.70 14.72 19.22
C ARG A 369 -8.08 15.12 18.68
N GLU A 370 -8.23 15.30 17.38
CA GLU A 370 -9.52 15.61 16.73
C GLU A 370 -10.53 14.46 16.86
N GLN A 371 -10.07 13.22 17.01
CA GLN A 371 -10.91 12.05 17.20
C GLN A 371 -11.48 11.89 18.61
N SER A 372 -10.79 12.40 19.63
CA SER A 372 -11.23 12.24 21.02
C SER A 372 -12.50 13.03 21.32
N SER A 373 -12.81 14.08 20.56
CA SER A 373 -14.01 14.91 20.74
C SER A 373 -15.27 14.37 20.05
N THR A 374 -15.12 13.48 19.06
CA THR A 374 -16.24 12.92 18.28
C THR A 374 -16.63 11.48 18.63
N LEU A 375 -15.95 10.88 19.63
CA LEU A 375 -16.14 9.48 20.05
C LEU A 375 -17.52 9.17 20.68
N HIS A 376 -18.38 10.17 20.93
CA HIS A 376 -19.67 9.95 21.61
C HIS A 376 -20.82 9.50 20.68
N ASP A 377 -20.68 9.59 19.35
CA ASP A 377 -21.86 9.46 18.45
C ASP A 377 -21.69 8.55 17.21
N ARG A 378 -20.67 7.72 17.11
CA ARG A 378 -20.51 6.86 15.91
C ARG A 378 -20.65 5.37 16.23
N GLY A 379 -21.64 4.75 15.55
CA GLY A 379 -22.01 3.34 15.66
C GLY A 379 -20.89 2.35 15.26
N ILE A 380 -21.20 1.08 15.25
CA ILE A 380 -20.31 -0.09 15.11
C ILE A 380 -19.42 -0.06 13.83
N THR A 381 -19.73 0.78 12.85
CA THR A 381 -19.02 0.96 11.58
C THR A 381 -18.31 2.31 11.44
N GLY A 382 -18.00 2.99 12.56
CA GLY A 382 -17.45 4.34 12.56
C GLY A 382 -16.05 4.42 11.92
N ASN A 383 -15.89 5.24 10.88
CA ASN A 383 -14.61 5.71 10.36
C ASN A 383 -13.83 6.36 11.53
N SER A 384 -12.81 5.68 12.01
CA SER A 384 -11.89 6.26 12.99
C SER A 384 -10.90 7.15 12.23
N GLY A 385 -10.78 8.39 12.65
CA GLY A 385 -9.80 9.32 12.11
C GLY A 385 -8.35 8.82 12.16
N ALA A 386 -7.36 9.62 11.74
CA ALA A 386 -5.99 9.23 11.41
C ALA A 386 -5.49 7.94 12.06
N SER A 387 -5.37 6.89 11.28
CA SER A 387 -4.85 5.60 11.71
C SER A 387 -3.60 5.25 10.91
N LEU A 388 -2.78 4.39 11.50
CA LEU A 388 -1.66 3.79 10.79
C LEU A 388 -2.20 2.91 9.66
N HIS A 389 -1.68 3.12 8.45
CA HIS A 389 -1.97 2.24 7.31
C HIS A 389 -0.68 1.66 6.69
N ALA A 390 0.50 2.10 7.10
CA ALA A 390 1.79 1.60 6.62
C ALA A 390 2.00 0.11 6.94
N LYS A 391 2.66 -0.59 6.02
CA LYS A 391 3.09 -1.97 6.10
C LYS A 391 4.56 -2.02 5.72
N THR A 392 5.41 -1.85 6.72
CA THR A 392 6.85 -1.69 6.55
C THR A 392 7.60 -2.51 7.59
N PHE A 393 8.60 -3.25 7.16
CA PHE A 393 9.48 -4.02 8.04
C PHE A 393 10.93 -3.60 7.82
N SER A 394 11.67 -3.37 8.90
CA SER A 394 13.11 -3.17 8.87
C SER A 394 13.79 -4.34 9.56
N ILE A 395 14.84 -4.89 8.96
CA ILE A 395 15.60 -6.02 9.48
C ILE A 395 17.07 -5.64 9.59
N ASP A 396 17.63 -5.78 10.80
CA ASP A 396 19.04 -5.58 11.14
C ASP A 396 19.59 -4.22 10.67
N GLY A 397 18.71 -3.20 10.49
CA GLY A 397 19.08 -1.89 9.97
C GLY A 397 19.64 -1.88 8.54
N LYS A 398 19.39 -2.94 7.76
CA LYS A 398 19.98 -3.13 6.42
C LYS A 398 18.96 -3.42 5.32
N THR A 399 17.92 -4.16 5.63
CA THR A 399 16.93 -4.59 4.65
C THR A 399 15.56 -4.08 5.06
N VAL A 400 14.82 -3.54 4.10
CA VAL A 400 13.48 -3.00 4.33
C VAL A 400 12.50 -3.66 3.38
N PHE A 401 11.30 -3.96 3.89
CA PHE A 401 10.13 -4.25 3.08
C PHE A 401 9.15 -3.08 3.15
N ILE A 402 8.67 -2.61 2.00
CA ILE A 402 7.61 -1.60 1.88
C ILE A 402 6.59 -2.10 0.86
N GLY A 403 5.30 -2.18 1.26
CA GLY A 403 4.28 -2.68 0.35
C GLY A 403 2.88 -2.73 0.95
N SER A 404 2.08 -3.67 0.47
CA SER A 404 0.68 -3.82 0.85
C SER A 404 0.43 -4.87 1.95
N PHE A 405 1.43 -5.73 2.27
CA PHE A 405 1.27 -6.88 3.15
C PHE A 405 1.10 -6.52 4.63
N ASN A 406 -0.08 -6.73 5.18
CA ASN A 406 -0.33 -6.71 6.62
C ASN A 406 0.11 -8.02 7.28
N PHE A 407 0.50 -7.94 8.55
CA PHE A 407 0.84 -9.13 9.31
C PHE A 407 -0.42 -9.79 9.90
N ASP A 408 -1.30 -10.29 9.02
CA ASP A 408 -2.58 -10.90 9.36
C ASP A 408 -2.91 -12.15 8.51
N PRO A 409 -3.88 -12.99 8.92
CA PRO A 409 -4.25 -14.19 8.19
C PRO A 409 -4.81 -13.90 6.79
N ARG A 410 -5.53 -12.78 6.61
CA ARG A 410 -6.14 -12.41 5.34
C ARG A 410 -5.08 -12.09 4.30
N SER A 411 -4.12 -11.23 4.64
CA SER A 411 -2.95 -10.92 3.80
C SER A 411 -2.09 -12.16 3.56
N THR A 412 -2.00 -13.07 4.54
CA THR A 412 -1.22 -14.30 4.39
C THR A 412 -1.87 -15.31 3.44
N LEU A 413 -3.21 -15.52 3.50
CA LEU A 413 -3.87 -16.67 2.90
C LEU A 413 -4.90 -16.34 1.81
N LEU A 414 -5.48 -15.15 1.84
CA LEU A 414 -6.63 -14.80 1.01
C LEU A 414 -6.32 -13.71 0.00
N ASN A 415 -5.85 -12.56 0.45
CA ASN A 415 -5.56 -11.43 -0.42
C ASN A 415 -4.22 -11.61 -1.11
N THR A 416 -4.14 -11.22 -2.37
CA THR A 416 -2.83 -11.06 -3.01
C THR A 416 -2.20 -9.77 -2.54
N GLU A 417 -0.88 -9.79 -2.37
CA GLU A 417 -0.09 -8.69 -1.82
C GLU A 417 1.17 -8.48 -2.66
N MET A 418 1.73 -7.27 -2.58
CA MET A 418 2.99 -6.94 -3.23
C MET A 418 3.82 -5.95 -2.42
N GLY A 419 5.10 -5.84 -2.70
CA GLY A 419 5.98 -4.83 -2.11
C GLY A 419 7.42 -4.99 -2.57
N PHE A 420 8.23 -3.98 -2.25
CA PHE A 420 9.66 -3.99 -2.50
C PHE A 420 10.44 -4.51 -1.29
N VAL A 421 11.39 -5.39 -1.56
CA VAL A 421 12.48 -5.72 -0.64
C VAL A 421 13.71 -4.93 -1.08
N ILE A 422 14.20 -4.06 -0.22
CA ILE A 422 15.22 -3.06 -0.51
C ILE A 422 16.42 -3.28 0.41
N GLU A 423 17.60 -3.50 -0.15
CA GLU A 423 18.86 -3.63 0.59
C GLU A 423 19.50 -2.24 0.74
N SER A 424 19.13 -1.49 1.79
CA SER A 424 19.60 -0.11 2.02
C SER A 424 19.66 0.24 3.51
N GLU A 425 20.86 0.48 4.02
CA GLU A 425 21.05 0.98 5.39
C GLU A 425 20.47 2.40 5.55
N THR A 426 20.60 3.25 4.53
CA THR A 426 20.07 4.61 4.54
C THR A 426 18.54 4.61 4.71
N LEU A 427 17.83 3.77 3.95
CA LEU A 427 16.39 3.68 4.03
C LEU A 427 15.95 3.01 5.34
N ALA A 428 16.67 1.98 5.80
CA ALA A 428 16.41 1.34 7.08
C ALA A 428 16.56 2.34 8.24
N GLN A 429 17.63 3.15 8.27
CA GLN A 429 17.82 4.20 9.28
C GLN A 429 16.72 5.27 9.25
N LEU A 430 16.24 5.64 8.07
CA LEU A 430 15.13 6.57 7.93
C LEU A 430 13.84 6.00 8.56
N ILE A 431 13.53 4.73 8.29
CA ILE A 431 12.37 4.03 8.84
C ILE A 431 12.53 3.85 10.35
N ASP A 432 13.68 3.40 10.83
CA ASP A 432 13.96 3.21 12.24
C ASP A 432 13.85 4.54 13.02
N LYS A 433 14.34 5.64 12.46
CA LYS A 433 14.18 6.99 13.04
C LYS A 433 12.70 7.38 13.14
N ARG A 434 11.90 7.12 12.10
CA ARG A 434 10.46 7.37 12.11
C ARG A 434 9.73 6.47 13.09
N PHE A 435 10.11 5.20 13.14
CA PHE A 435 9.58 4.24 14.10
C PHE A 435 9.83 4.69 15.54
N ILE A 436 11.08 5.07 15.87
CA ILE A 436 11.46 5.57 17.19
C ILE A 436 10.68 6.86 17.53
N GLN A 437 10.59 7.83 16.62
CA GLN A 437 9.83 9.05 16.81
C GLN A 437 8.35 8.75 17.10
N SER A 438 7.74 7.86 16.32
CA SER A 438 6.34 7.45 16.52
C SER A 438 6.13 6.74 17.86
N GLN A 439 7.09 5.94 18.33
CA GLN A 439 7.02 5.29 19.65
C GLN A 439 6.91 6.31 20.80
N TYR A 440 7.67 7.40 20.72
CA TYR A 440 7.71 8.40 21.80
C TYR A 440 6.53 9.38 21.72
N ASP A 441 6.18 9.83 20.53
CA ASP A 441 5.26 10.96 20.36
C ASP A 441 3.81 10.51 20.18
N ALA A 442 3.59 9.44 19.42
CA ALA A 442 2.28 9.07 18.92
C ALA A 442 1.75 7.72 19.41
N ALA A 443 2.50 6.94 20.19
CA ALA A 443 2.07 5.62 20.61
C ALA A 443 2.13 5.41 22.15
N TRP A 444 1.37 4.44 22.62
CA TRP A 444 1.52 3.88 23.96
C TRP A 444 2.42 2.65 23.89
N GLN A 445 3.42 2.56 24.77
CA GLN A 445 4.16 1.32 24.98
C GLN A 445 3.37 0.38 25.90
N LEU A 446 3.22 -0.88 25.52
CA LEU A 446 2.63 -1.89 26.38
C LEU A 446 3.68 -2.51 27.29
N ARG A 447 3.37 -2.61 28.59
CA ARG A 447 4.23 -3.28 29.57
C ARG A 447 3.40 -4.19 30.49
N LEU A 448 4.01 -5.25 31.01
CA LEU A 448 3.40 -6.08 32.04
C LEU A 448 3.78 -5.55 33.41
N ASP A 449 2.78 -5.46 34.32
CA ASP A 449 3.05 -5.23 35.73
C ASP A 449 3.54 -6.53 36.44
N ARG A 450 3.87 -6.43 37.72
CA ARG A 450 4.33 -7.57 38.53
C ARG A 450 3.32 -8.73 38.62
N TRP A 451 2.05 -8.50 38.33
CA TRP A 451 0.99 -9.53 38.30
C TRP A 451 0.69 -10.04 36.88
N GLY A 452 1.48 -9.59 35.87
CA GLY A 452 1.28 -9.95 34.50
C GLY A 452 0.05 -9.30 33.85
N ARG A 453 -0.39 -8.12 34.32
CA ARG A 453 -1.45 -7.32 33.72
C ARG A 453 -0.82 -6.32 32.75
N ILE A 454 -1.49 -6.07 31.62
CA ILE A 454 -1.03 -5.11 30.61
C ILE A 454 -1.34 -3.69 31.09
N ASN A 455 -0.34 -2.83 31.02
CA ASN A 455 -0.43 -1.39 31.20
C ASN A 455 0.00 -0.69 29.90
N TRP A 456 -0.60 0.45 29.61
CA TRP A 456 -0.24 1.35 28.51
C TRP A 456 0.56 2.51 29.08
N VAL A 457 1.78 2.68 28.63
CA VAL A 457 2.70 3.71 29.12
C VAL A 457 2.83 4.81 28.08
N ASP A 458 2.42 6.02 28.46
CA ASP A 458 2.61 7.22 27.66
C ASP A 458 3.93 7.90 28.06
N ARG A 459 4.84 8.06 27.08
CA ARG A 459 6.16 8.67 27.29
C ARG A 459 6.27 10.11 26.82
N HIS A 460 5.25 10.63 26.13
CA HIS A 460 5.28 12.00 25.60
C HIS A 460 5.19 13.07 26.73
N ALA A 461 4.65 12.72 27.88
CA ALA A 461 4.57 13.61 29.02
C ALA A 461 5.94 13.71 29.75
N LYS A 462 6.23 14.85 30.38
CA LYS A 462 7.40 15.05 31.25
C LYS A 462 7.54 13.98 32.35
N LYS A 463 6.45 13.24 32.65
CA LYS A 463 6.40 12.06 33.52
C LYS A 463 5.72 10.93 32.77
N GLU A 464 6.23 9.69 32.92
CA GLU A 464 5.54 8.51 32.42
C GLU A 464 4.13 8.41 33.01
N ILE A 465 3.12 8.37 32.15
CA ILE A 465 1.72 8.16 32.55
C ILE A 465 1.39 6.69 32.28
N VAL A 466 1.03 5.97 33.35
CA VAL A 466 0.69 4.55 33.28
C VAL A 466 -0.81 4.37 33.35
N LEU A 467 -1.41 3.88 32.27
CA LEU A 467 -2.84 3.61 32.16
C LEU A 467 -3.09 2.11 32.33
N LYS A 468 -3.93 1.75 33.32
CA LYS A 468 -4.25 0.35 33.67
C LYS A 468 -5.40 -0.24 32.88
N LYS A 469 -6.06 0.56 32.04
CA LYS A 469 -7.17 0.15 31.16
C LYS A 469 -6.83 0.61 29.75
N GLU A 470 -7.36 -0.09 28.76
CA GLU A 470 -7.20 0.23 27.34
C GLU A 470 -7.66 1.67 27.07
N PRO A 471 -6.72 2.56 26.64
CA PRO A 471 -6.97 3.99 26.58
C PRO A 471 -7.96 4.39 25.50
N ALA A 472 -8.61 5.54 25.67
CA ALA A 472 -9.52 6.16 24.68
C ALA A 472 -10.62 5.20 24.17
N THR A 473 -11.09 4.25 25.00
CA THR A 473 -12.11 3.28 24.61
C THR A 473 -13.25 3.20 25.62
N SER A 474 -14.48 2.97 25.13
CA SER A 474 -15.65 2.76 26.00
C SER A 474 -15.58 1.38 26.71
N PHE A 475 -16.30 1.25 27.80
CA PHE A 475 -16.42 -0.03 28.51
C PHE A 475 -16.98 -1.13 27.58
N TRP A 476 -18.02 -0.82 26.83
CA TRP A 476 -18.67 -1.78 25.92
C TRP A 476 -17.77 -2.21 24.77
N LYS A 477 -17.00 -1.29 24.16
CA LYS A 477 -16.01 -1.63 23.11
C LYS A 477 -14.99 -2.64 23.65
N ARG A 478 -14.50 -2.46 24.87
CA ARG A 478 -13.58 -3.40 25.52
C ARG A 478 -14.20 -4.77 25.81
N VAL A 479 -15.46 -4.79 26.27
CA VAL A 479 -16.20 -6.05 26.51
C VAL A 479 -16.40 -6.81 25.20
N MET A 480 -16.84 -6.14 24.14
CA MET A 480 -17.04 -6.74 22.83
C MET A 480 -15.74 -7.34 22.25
N VAL A 481 -14.63 -6.60 22.30
CA VAL A 481 -13.33 -7.10 21.86
C VAL A 481 -12.87 -8.29 22.71
N ARG A 482 -13.10 -8.27 24.01
CA ARG A 482 -12.75 -9.39 24.89
C ARG A 482 -13.57 -10.64 24.57
N LEU A 483 -14.85 -10.52 24.30
CA LEU A 483 -15.70 -11.63 23.86
C LEU A 483 -15.25 -12.14 22.48
N ALA A 484 -15.03 -11.23 21.52
CA ALA A 484 -14.53 -11.59 20.20
C ALA A 484 -13.16 -12.28 20.24
N SER A 485 -12.27 -11.92 21.17
CA SER A 485 -10.93 -12.53 21.29
C SER A 485 -10.95 -14.00 21.76
N ILE A 486 -12.06 -14.48 22.30
CA ILE A 486 -12.26 -15.88 22.70
C ILE A 486 -12.70 -16.73 21.49
N LEU A 487 -13.38 -16.11 20.53
CA LEU A 487 -13.83 -16.78 19.32
C LEU A 487 -12.65 -17.06 18.37
N PRO A 488 -12.70 -18.13 17.58
CA PRO A 488 -11.69 -18.41 16.57
C PRO A 488 -11.87 -17.50 15.33
N VAL A 489 -11.74 -16.17 15.52
CA VAL A 489 -11.99 -15.17 14.47
C VAL A 489 -10.92 -15.14 13.38
N GLU A 490 -9.82 -15.88 13.55
CA GLU A 490 -8.71 -15.93 12.59
C GLU A 490 -9.13 -16.39 11.17
N TRP A 491 -10.23 -17.14 11.05
CA TRP A 491 -10.76 -17.56 9.75
C TRP A 491 -11.67 -16.52 9.07
N LEU A 492 -12.13 -15.51 9.83
CA LEU A 492 -12.89 -14.36 9.29
C LEU A 492 -11.97 -13.23 8.83
N LEU A 493 -10.76 -13.23 9.35
CA LEU A 493 -9.68 -12.29 9.07
C LEU A 493 -8.73 -12.94 8.05
#